data_dd8e00a486863ee032f84c1d4febf35b
#
_entry.id   dd8e00a486863ee032f84c1d4febf35b
#
_cell.length_a   1.000
_cell.length_b   1.000
_cell.length_c   1.000
_cell.angle_alpha   90.00
_cell.angle_beta   90.00
_cell.angle_gamma   90.00
#
_symmetry.space_group_name_H-M   'P 1'
#
loop_
_entity.id
_entity.type
_entity.pdbx_description
1 polymer ?
#
loop_
_entity_poly.entity_id
_entity_poly.type
_entity_poly.pdbx_seq_one_letter_code
_entity_poly.pdbx_strand_id
1 'polypeptide(L)'
;VRNRARLLGDAVAGAVVVTLWLVLVVPLSRLRRRRARASGRRPAIVWGPVPIVNIVYSTLADRRFGYRSESVVLDAYSINDRGRFDHALDRLRRIPLAGRLVPYAAFVWAGLRYDVYGFFFDGGFLGTTPYWQLELSLLRLAGKGIVVYPYGGDARLPSKTRALGRWHAYTDIPPGQEDRDEDDVRAHLDAFGRRADVVLGCADLVLDLPRLDGVFRYPFESEAWSPQPEREDDVVTVVHAPNHRHYKGTHYLVEAVEQLRSEGLPVELTLVEGMRTDVARRTYEAADVIADQFLVGAYALFAIEGMSLGKPVVCFLNDVFRPLHPEWDECPIVSANPDQLVDALRRLVLDPALRRELGARGPEYVRRWHSLDSVGAEMDAIYRRIWP
;
A
#
# COMPACT_ATOMS: atom_id res chain seq x y z
N VAL A 1 -13.07 9.27 -36.58
CA VAL A 1 -13.60 10.58 -36.12
C VAL A 1 -13.55 10.68 -34.59
N ARG A 2 -14.09 9.72 -33.82
CA ARG A 2 -14.11 9.77 -32.35
C ARG A 2 -12.71 9.83 -31.71
N ASN A 3 -11.70 9.12 -32.24
CA ASN A 3 -10.32 9.16 -31.73
C ASN A 3 -9.64 10.52 -31.95
N ARG A 4 -9.85 11.15 -33.09
CA ARG A 4 -9.26 12.49 -33.40
C ARG A 4 -9.84 13.57 -32.48
N ALA A 5 -11.16 13.57 -32.27
CA ALA A 5 -11.81 14.52 -31.34
C ALA A 5 -11.33 14.33 -29.90
N ARG A 6 -11.08 13.09 -29.49
CA ARG A 6 -10.51 12.77 -28.18
C ARG A 6 -9.10 13.32 -28.03
N LEU A 7 -8.23 13.03 -28.98
CA LEU A 7 -6.84 13.52 -28.96
C LEU A 7 -6.76 15.04 -28.97
N LEU A 8 -7.63 15.71 -29.73
CA LEU A 8 -7.70 17.16 -29.75
C LEU A 8 -8.16 17.74 -28.42
N GLY A 9 -9.18 17.12 -27.80
CA GLY A 9 -9.66 17.50 -26.47
C GLY A 9 -8.58 17.36 -25.39
N ASP A 10 -7.85 16.26 -25.38
CA ASP A 10 -6.73 16.06 -24.46
C ASP A 10 -5.58 17.03 -24.72
N ALA A 11 -5.26 17.34 -25.99
CA ALA A 11 -4.24 18.33 -26.35
C ALA A 11 -4.60 19.74 -25.85
N VAL A 12 -5.86 20.16 -26.03
CA VAL A 12 -6.33 21.45 -25.53
C VAL A 12 -6.33 21.50 -24.02
N ALA A 13 -6.85 20.47 -23.36
CA ALA A 13 -6.85 20.40 -21.90
C ALA A 13 -5.42 20.43 -21.32
N GLY A 14 -4.50 19.68 -21.92
CA GLY A 14 -3.10 19.70 -21.54
C GLY A 14 -2.43 21.05 -21.70
N ALA A 15 -2.66 21.73 -22.84
CA ALA A 15 -2.12 23.07 -23.07
C ALA A 15 -2.65 24.08 -22.03
N VAL A 16 -3.95 24.05 -21.75
CA VAL A 16 -4.57 24.89 -20.71
C VAL A 16 -3.95 24.61 -19.34
N VAL A 17 -3.81 23.34 -18.96
CA VAL A 17 -3.22 22.95 -17.66
C VAL A 17 -1.78 23.42 -17.56
N VAL A 18 -0.95 23.20 -18.58
CA VAL A 18 0.45 23.66 -18.56
C VAL A 18 0.52 25.18 -18.45
N THR A 19 -0.33 25.90 -19.18
CA THR A 19 -0.39 27.38 -19.09
C THR A 19 -0.79 27.84 -17.68
N LEU A 20 -1.88 27.30 -17.12
CA LEU A 20 -2.32 27.62 -15.77
C LEU A 20 -1.25 27.27 -14.73
N TRP A 21 -0.55 26.16 -14.95
CA TRP A 21 0.54 25.75 -14.06
C TRP A 21 1.68 26.76 -14.06
N LEU A 22 2.14 27.16 -15.23
CA LEU A 22 3.26 28.10 -15.38
C LEU A 22 2.91 29.51 -14.89
N VAL A 23 1.71 29.99 -15.21
CA VAL A 23 1.30 31.39 -14.94
C VAL A 23 0.77 31.54 -13.50
N LEU A 24 0.11 30.53 -12.95
CA LEU A 24 -0.57 30.65 -11.67
C LEU A 24 0.09 29.78 -10.58
N VAL A 25 0.22 28.46 -10.83
CA VAL A 25 0.66 27.52 -9.79
C VAL A 25 2.12 27.74 -9.42
N VAL A 26 3.01 27.86 -10.40
CA VAL A 26 4.46 28.02 -10.15
C VAL A 26 4.76 29.26 -9.30
N PRO A 27 4.32 30.49 -9.69
CA PRO A 27 4.67 31.68 -8.91
C PRO A 27 4.04 31.65 -7.51
N LEU A 28 2.77 31.26 -7.37
CA LEU A 28 2.10 31.19 -6.08
C LEU A 28 2.73 30.13 -5.16
N SER A 29 3.10 28.97 -5.68
CA SER A 29 3.75 27.92 -4.90
C SER A 29 5.14 28.35 -4.42
N ARG A 30 5.93 28.96 -5.29
CA ARG A 30 7.26 29.47 -4.92
C ARG A 30 7.18 30.58 -3.87
N LEU A 31 6.20 31.49 -3.98
CA LEU A 31 5.95 32.52 -2.99
C LEU A 31 5.52 31.89 -1.65
N ARG A 32 4.60 30.92 -1.69
CA ARG A 32 4.16 30.17 -0.51
C ARG A 32 5.34 29.46 0.18
N ARG A 33 6.20 28.80 -0.59
CA ARG A 33 7.40 28.14 -0.06
C ARG A 33 8.37 29.12 0.62
N ARG A 34 8.61 30.27 -0.01
CA ARG A 34 9.44 31.32 0.61
C ARG A 34 8.86 31.82 1.94
N ARG A 35 7.55 32.07 2.00
CA ARG A 35 6.85 32.48 3.22
C ARG A 35 6.87 31.38 4.28
N ALA A 36 6.67 30.13 3.89
CA ALA A 36 6.71 28.99 4.79
C ALA A 36 8.09 28.86 5.46
N ARG A 37 9.16 28.98 4.66
CA ARG A 37 10.54 28.98 5.20
C ARG A 37 10.78 30.11 6.20
N ALA A 38 10.30 31.30 5.90
CA ALA A 38 10.47 32.46 6.79
C ALA A 38 9.68 32.34 8.10
N SER A 39 8.54 31.66 8.10
CA SER A 39 7.64 31.50 9.26
C SER A 39 7.75 30.16 9.97
N GLY A 40 8.57 29.21 9.48
CA GLY A 40 8.61 27.85 9.99
C GLY A 40 7.31 27.06 9.80
N ARG A 41 6.45 27.46 8.83
CA ARG A 41 5.18 26.77 8.56
C ARG A 41 5.41 25.39 7.97
N ARG A 42 4.78 24.38 8.54
CA ARG A 42 4.77 23.02 8.02
C ARG A 42 4.09 22.94 6.65
N PRO A 43 4.53 22.04 5.74
CA PRO A 43 3.88 21.84 4.45
C PRO A 43 2.48 21.28 4.60
N ALA A 44 1.61 21.60 3.63
CA ALA A 44 0.38 20.87 3.42
C ALA A 44 0.66 19.67 2.52
N ILE A 45 0.16 18.50 2.88
CA ILE A 45 0.48 17.22 2.24
C ILE A 45 -0.77 16.66 1.55
N VAL A 46 -0.59 16.01 0.40
CA VAL A 46 -1.62 15.21 -0.26
C VAL A 46 -1.10 13.80 -0.56
N TRP A 47 -1.91 12.80 -0.24
CA TRP A 47 -1.71 11.41 -0.61
C TRP A 47 -2.74 10.98 -1.65
N GLY A 48 -2.30 10.34 -2.71
CA GLY A 48 -3.17 9.84 -3.76
C GLY A 48 -2.49 9.85 -5.14
N PRO A 49 -3.25 9.74 -6.25
CA PRO A 49 -4.73 9.63 -6.31
C PRO A 49 -5.26 8.20 -6.45
N VAL A 50 -4.42 7.19 -6.28
CA VAL A 50 -4.82 5.77 -6.38
C VAL A 50 -5.56 5.35 -5.11
N PRO A 51 -6.74 4.67 -5.21
CA PRO A 51 -7.61 4.40 -4.07
C PRO A 51 -7.15 3.19 -3.23
N ILE A 52 -5.93 3.24 -2.73
CA ILE A 52 -5.37 2.25 -1.80
C ILE A 52 -5.52 2.76 -0.36
N VAL A 53 -6.01 1.90 0.55
CA VAL A 53 -6.30 2.28 1.94
C VAL A 53 -5.08 2.86 2.68
N ASN A 54 -3.88 2.50 2.27
CA ASN A 54 -2.63 2.97 2.87
C ASN A 54 -2.51 4.50 2.86
N ILE A 55 -3.06 5.20 1.84
CA ILE A 55 -3.03 6.67 1.82
C ILE A 55 -3.87 7.29 2.94
N VAL A 56 -4.92 6.61 3.40
CA VAL A 56 -5.71 7.05 4.55
C VAL A 56 -4.88 6.97 5.82
N TYR A 57 -4.23 5.85 6.05
CA TYR A 57 -3.38 5.68 7.23
C TYR A 57 -2.16 6.62 7.19
N SER A 58 -1.55 6.85 6.02
CA SER A 58 -0.49 7.85 5.86
C SER A 58 -0.97 9.26 6.22
N THR A 59 -2.18 9.63 5.77
CA THR A 59 -2.82 10.90 6.12
C THR A 59 -3.05 11.04 7.63
N LEU A 60 -3.49 9.96 8.29
CA LEU A 60 -3.69 9.95 9.74
C LEU A 60 -2.36 10.07 10.49
N ALA A 61 -1.32 9.35 10.05
CA ALA A 61 0.02 9.45 10.62
C ALA A 61 0.58 10.89 10.52
N ASP A 62 0.46 11.53 9.37
CA ASP A 62 0.86 12.93 9.19
C ASP A 62 0.12 13.87 10.15
N ARG A 63 -1.20 13.68 10.31
CA ARG A 63 -2.03 14.49 11.19
C ARG A 63 -1.63 14.37 12.65
N ARG A 64 -1.18 13.17 13.10
CA ARG A 64 -0.61 12.98 14.46
C ARG A 64 0.58 13.90 14.71
N PHE A 65 1.37 14.18 13.68
CA PHE A 65 2.52 15.09 13.73
C PHE A 65 2.18 16.56 13.41
N GLY A 66 0.89 16.90 13.37
CA GLY A 66 0.42 18.27 13.19
C GLY A 66 0.56 18.80 11.76
N TYR A 67 0.67 17.90 10.75
CA TYR A 67 0.59 18.29 9.35
C TYR A 67 -0.87 18.46 8.91
N ARG A 68 -1.12 19.40 8.02
CA ARG A 68 -2.32 19.39 7.22
C ARG A 68 -2.14 18.39 6.10
N SER A 69 -2.67 17.20 6.25
CA SER A 69 -2.59 16.10 5.28
C SER A 69 -3.99 15.68 4.86
N GLU A 70 -4.19 15.44 3.57
CA GLU A 70 -5.48 15.03 3.00
C GLU A 70 -5.26 13.92 1.96
N SER A 71 -6.19 12.95 1.93
CA SER A 71 -6.24 11.87 0.94
C SER A 71 -7.18 12.22 -0.19
N VAL A 72 -6.71 12.10 -1.44
CA VAL A 72 -7.49 12.42 -2.65
C VAL A 72 -7.47 11.23 -3.59
N VAL A 73 -8.64 10.79 -4.05
CA VAL A 73 -8.73 9.69 -5.02
C VAL A 73 -9.56 10.12 -6.25
N LEU A 74 -9.07 9.74 -7.43
CA LEU A 74 -9.79 10.00 -8.69
C LEU A 74 -10.83 8.94 -8.98
N ASP A 75 -10.59 7.70 -8.54
CA ASP A 75 -11.49 6.55 -8.65
C ASP A 75 -11.70 5.92 -7.28
N ALA A 76 -12.71 5.10 -7.11
CA ALA A 76 -12.94 4.31 -5.90
C ALA A 76 -13.25 2.87 -6.29
N TYR A 77 -12.55 1.90 -5.68
CA TYR A 77 -12.88 0.49 -5.82
C TYR A 77 -14.15 0.17 -5.02
N SER A 78 -14.93 -0.78 -5.50
CA SER A 78 -16.20 -1.17 -4.85
C SER A 78 -16.02 -1.74 -3.43
N ILE A 79 -14.84 -2.29 -3.15
CA ILE A 79 -14.47 -2.85 -1.84
C ILE A 79 -14.07 -1.78 -0.81
N ASN A 80 -13.72 -0.57 -1.26
CA ASN A 80 -13.30 0.51 -0.39
C ASN A 80 -14.50 1.35 0.06
N ASP A 81 -14.55 1.61 1.37
CA ASP A 81 -15.46 2.63 1.87
C ASP A 81 -14.98 4.02 1.42
N ARG A 82 -15.76 4.64 0.52
CA ARG A 82 -15.46 5.99 -0.02
C ARG A 82 -15.36 7.05 1.06
N GLY A 83 -16.12 6.88 2.14
CA GLY A 83 -16.14 7.83 3.27
C GLY A 83 -14.81 7.92 4.03
N ARG A 84 -13.90 6.99 3.80
CA ARG A 84 -12.56 7.02 4.41
C ARG A 84 -11.60 8.02 3.75
N PHE A 85 -11.83 8.38 2.47
CA PHE A 85 -11.00 9.37 1.77
C PHE A 85 -11.55 10.78 1.98
N ASP A 86 -10.67 11.75 2.21
CA ASP A 86 -11.09 13.15 2.39
C ASP A 86 -11.73 13.71 1.10
N HIS A 87 -11.22 13.33 -0.07
CA HIS A 87 -11.76 13.75 -1.36
C HIS A 87 -11.84 12.57 -2.33
N ALA A 88 -13.05 12.09 -2.62
CA ALA A 88 -13.31 11.06 -3.63
C ALA A 88 -13.98 11.70 -4.85
N LEU A 89 -13.25 11.80 -5.96
CA LEU A 89 -13.67 12.50 -7.19
C LEU A 89 -14.31 11.57 -8.22
N ASP A 90 -14.47 10.26 -7.93
CA ASP A 90 -14.98 9.25 -8.85
C ASP A 90 -16.37 9.56 -9.40
N ARG A 91 -17.25 10.22 -8.62
CA ARG A 91 -18.58 10.65 -9.12
C ARG A 91 -18.45 11.70 -10.22
N LEU A 92 -17.51 12.64 -10.08
CA LEU A 92 -17.26 13.66 -11.09
C LEU A 92 -16.69 13.04 -12.37
N ARG A 93 -15.83 12.01 -12.24
CA ARG A 93 -15.27 11.28 -13.39
C ARG A 93 -16.33 10.53 -14.22
N ARG A 94 -17.45 10.16 -13.63
CA ARG A 94 -18.56 9.47 -14.31
C ARG A 94 -19.44 10.41 -15.15
N ILE A 95 -19.28 11.74 -15.02
CA ILE A 95 -20.05 12.70 -15.82
C ILE A 95 -19.54 12.65 -17.27
N PRO A 96 -20.39 12.36 -18.25
CA PRO A 96 -20.01 12.31 -19.65
C PRO A 96 -19.31 13.61 -20.09
N LEU A 97 -18.23 13.50 -20.86
CA LEU A 97 -17.37 14.59 -21.35
C LEU A 97 -16.63 15.35 -20.23
N ALA A 98 -17.32 15.86 -19.20
CA ALA A 98 -16.71 16.61 -18.10
C ALA A 98 -15.78 15.73 -17.25
N GLY A 99 -16.10 14.45 -17.07
CA GLY A 99 -15.29 13.53 -16.29
C GLY A 99 -13.84 13.36 -16.78
N ARG A 100 -13.63 13.58 -18.08
CA ARG A 100 -12.27 13.56 -18.66
C ARG A 100 -11.40 14.74 -18.22
N LEU A 101 -12.01 15.84 -17.85
CA LEU A 101 -11.31 17.03 -17.38
C LEU A 101 -10.97 16.95 -15.88
N VAL A 102 -11.57 16.02 -15.14
CA VAL A 102 -11.36 15.89 -13.69
C VAL A 102 -9.89 15.68 -13.31
N PRO A 103 -9.08 14.81 -13.98
CA PRO A 103 -7.66 14.67 -13.67
C PRO A 103 -6.91 16.00 -13.82
N TYR A 104 -7.17 16.74 -14.86
CA TYR A 104 -6.56 18.03 -15.14
C TYR A 104 -6.94 19.10 -14.11
N ALA A 105 -8.23 19.20 -13.79
CA ALA A 105 -8.73 20.14 -12.79
C ALA A 105 -8.21 19.80 -11.38
N ALA A 106 -8.20 18.50 -11.02
CA ALA A 106 -7.67 18.02 -9.77
C ALA A 106 -6.17 18.31 -9.62
N PHE A 107 -5.38 18.16 -10.69
CA PHE A 107 -3.97 18.49 -10.68
C PHE A 107 -3.71 19.98 -10.39
N VAL A 108 -4.41 20.88 -11.09
CA VAL A 108 -4.28 22.33 -10.84
C VAL A 108 -4.76 22.69 -9.43
N TRP A 109 -5.91 22.16 -9.01
CA TRP A 109 -6.45 22.36 -7.68
C TRP A 109 -5.48 21.90 -6.58
N ALA A 110 -4.92 20.69 -6.72
CA ALA A 110 -3.91 20.17 -5.81
C ALA A 110 -2.65 21.04 -5.80
N GLY A 111 -2.22 21.52 -6.98
CA GLY A 111 -1.07 22.40 -7.13
C GLY A 111 -1.19 23.71 -6.32
N LEU A 112 -2.39 24.26 -6.26
CA LEU A 112 -2.67 25.46 -5.49
C LEU A 112 -2.83 25.20 -3.98
N ARG A 113 -3.08 23.96 -3.57
CA ARG A 113 -3.50 23.60 -2.21
C ARG A 113 -2.41 22.96 -1.38
N TYR A 114 -1.59 22.07 -1.98
CA TYR A 114 -0.61 21.26 -1.28
C TYR A 114 0.83 21.61 -1.64
N ASP A 115 1.72 21.29 -0.74
CA ASP A 115 3.15 21.59 -0.82
C ASP A 115 4.00 20.33 -1.03
N VAL A 116 3.54 19.17 -0.49
CA VAL A 116 4.18 17.85 -0.61
C VAL A 116 3.18 16.84 -1.14
N TYR A 117 3.64 15.94 -1.98
CA TYR A 117 2.86 14.92 -2.67
C TYR A 117 3.39 13.54 -2.35
N GLY A 118 2.53 12.65 -1.87
CA GLY A 118 2.75 11.21 -1.72
C GLY A 118 2.08 10.46 -2.86
N PHE A 119 2.87 9.75 -3.67
CA PHE A 119 2.39 9.01 -4.83
C PHE A 119 2.77 7.54 -4.78
N PHE A 120 2.02 6.72 -5.51
CA PHE A 120 2.44 5.41 -5.97
C PHE A 120 3.08 5.52 -7.36
N PHE A 121 3.74 4.45 -7.82
CA PHE A 121 4.35 4.43 -9.15
C PHE A 121 3.33 4.38 -10.29
N ASP A 122 2.08 4.01 -10.02
CA ASP A 122 0.97 4.06 -10.99
C ASP A 122 0.65 5.47 -11.53
N GLY A 123 1.28 6.47 -10.96
CA GLY A 123 1.13 7.85 -11.40
C GLY A 123 0.37 8.71 -10.41
N GLY A 124 0.40 10.01 -10.70
CA GLY A 124 -0.30 11.03 -9.94
C GLY A 124 -1.66 11.38 -10.54
N PHE A 125 -2.05 12.64 -10.37
CA PHE A 125 -3.34 13.17 -10.87
C PHE A 125 -3.47 13.10 -12.39
N LEU A 126 -2.36 13.23 -13.14
CA LEU A 126 -2.34 13.11 -14.59
C LEU A 126 -2.10 11.67 -15.08
N GLY A 127 -1.99 10.68 -14.20
CA GLY A 127 -1.63 9.30 -14.51
C GLY A 127 -2.48 8.63 -15.59
N THR A 128 -3.76 8.99 -15.69
CA THR A 128 -4.68 8.47 -16.72
C THR A 128 -4.76 9.34 -17.98
N THR A 129 -3.87 10.31 -18.13
CA THR A 129 -3.82 11.25 -19.26
C THR A 129 -2.53 11.06 -20.08
N PRO A 130 -2.46 11.55 -21.32
CA PRO A 130 -1.24 11.51 -22.11
C PRO A 130 -0.06 12.32 -21.50
N TYR A 131 -0.31 13.10 -20.47
CA TYR A 131 0.66 14.01 -19.85
C TYR A 131 1.27 13.50 -18.54
N TRP A 132 1.05 12.24 -18.19
CA TRP A 132 1.53 11.65 -16.94
C TRP A 132 3.05 11.81 -16.71
N GLN A 133 3.85 11.75 -17.79
CA GLN A 133 5.31 11.92 -17.72
C GLN A 133 5.74 13.35 -17.35
N LEU A 134 4.89 14.35 -17.58
CA LEU A 134 5.18 15.75 -17.29
C LEU A 134 4.86 16.12 -15.84
N GLU A 135 4.01 15.35 -15.16
CA GLU A 135 3.47 15.70 -13.86
C GLU A 135 4.54 16.03 -12.83
N LEU A 136 5.49 15.12 -12.62
CA LEU A 136 6.53 15.33 -11.62
C LEU A 136 7.47 16.50 -12.00
N SER A 137 7.69 16.71 -13.29
CA SER A 137 8.48 17.85 -13.77
C SER A 137 7.79 19.18 -13.47
N LEU A 138 6.49 19.25 -13.67
CA LEU A 138 5.68 20.43 -13.34
C LEU A 138 5.63 20.67 -11.81
N LEU A 139 5.49 19.63 -11.01
CA LEU A 139 5.54 19.71 -9.55
C LEU A 139 6.90 20.25 -9.07
N ARG A 140 8.00 19.71 -9.59
CA ARG A 140 9.36 20.20 -9.26
C ARG A 140 9.57 21.65 -9.67
N LEU A 141 9.08 22.05 -10.85
CA LEU A 141 9.14 23.44 -11.30
C LEU A 141 8.40 24.38 -10.35
N ALA A 142 7.28 23.92 -9.76
CA ALA A 142 6.54 24.66 -8.75
C ALA A 142 7.19 24.59 -7.33
N GLY A 143 8.31 23.86 -7.18
CA GLY A 143 8.99 23.68 -5.90
C GLY A 143 8.25 22.81 -4.91
N LYS A 144 7.45 21.86 -5.39
CA LYS A 144 6.74 20.87 -4.56
C LYS A 144 7.70 19.76 -4.11
N GLY A 145 7.47 19.22 -2.89
CA GLY A 145 8.11 18.00 -2.43
C GLY A 145 7.39 16.77 -2.97
N ILE A 146 8.13 15.71 -3.30
CA ILE A 146 7.58 14.50 -3.91
C ILE A 146 8.15 13.27 -3.19
N VAL A 147 7.27 12.47 -2.60
CA VAL A 147 7.58 11.17 -2.00
C VAL A 147 6.86 10.09 -2.80
N VAL A 148 7.57 9.03 -3.18
CA VAL A 148 6.99 7.91 -3.93
C VAL A 148 7.30 6.60 -3.21
N TYR A 149 6.30 5.72 -3.14
CA TYR A 149 6.48 4.36 -2.64
C TYR A 149 5.53 3.39 -3.36
N PRO A 150 5.87 2.10 -3.48
CA PRO A 150 5.04 1.13 -4.17
C PRO A 150 3.94 0.56 -3.26
N TYR A 151 2.90 -0.03 -3.88
CA TYR A 151 1.88 -0.79 -3.15
C TYR A 151 1.74 -2.25 -3.63
N GLY A 152 2.37 -2.61 -4.74
CA GLY A 152 2.27 -3.96 -5.31
C GLY A 152 2.64 -4.02 -6.79
N GLY A 153 1.66 -4.32 -7.65
CA GLY A 153 1.86 -4.46 -9.09
C GLY A 153 2.32 -3.18 -9.81
N ASP A 154 2.24 -2.03 -9.15
CA ASP A 154 2.74 -0.74 -9.68
C ASP A 154 4.27 -0.67 -9.78
N ALA A 155 4.97 -1.56 -9.06
CA ALA A 155 6.43 -1.57 -9.03
C ALA A 155 7.05 -2.96 -9.23
N ARG A 156 6.25 -4.03 -9.17
CA ARG A 156 6.76 -5.39 -9.26
C ARG A 156 7.21 -5.72 -10.68
N LEU A 157 8.49 -6.12 -10.81
CA LEU A 157 9.09 -6.52 -12.07
C LEU A 157 9.11 -8.06 -12.18
N PRO A 158 8.32 -8.67 -13.09
CA PRO A 158 8.28 -10.10 -13.27
C PRO A 158 9.66 -10.76 -13.44
N SER A 159 10.54 -10.14 -14.22
CA SER A 159 11.91 -10.65 -14.45
C SER A 159 12.74 -10.74 -13.18
N LYS A 160 12.65 -9.76 -12.28
CA LYS A 160 13.35 -9.76 -10.99
C LYS A 160 12.67 -10.70 -9.99
N THR A 161 11.34 -10.66 -9.91
CA THR A 161 10.57 -11.49 -8.99
C THR A 161 10.79 -12.97 -9.25
N ARG A 162 10.80 -13.41 -10.53
CA ARG A 162 11.08 -14.81 -10.91
C ARG A 162 12.50 -15.26 -10.59
N ALA A 163 13.44 -14.33 -10.41
CA ALA A 163 14.82 -14.64 -10.01
C ALA A 163 14.98 -14.89 -8.50
N LEU A 164 13.94 -14.69 -7.68
CA LEU A 164 14.00 -14.85 -6.21
C LEU A 164 14.01 -16.31 -5.74
N GLY A 165 13.96 -17.28 -6.64
CA GLY A 165 13.95 -18.71 -6.34
C GLY A 165 12.61 -19.37 -6.66
N ARG A 166 12.30 -20.50 -5.99
CA ARG A 166 11.12 -21.30 -6.30
C ARG A 166 9.80 -20.59 -5.92
N TRP A 167 9.76 -19.94 -4.77
CA TRP A 167 8.54 -19.35 -4.23
C TRP A 167 8.60 -17.81 -4.35
N HIS A 168 7.76 -17.26 -5.20
CA HIS A 168 7.65 -15.85 -5.50
C HIS A 168 6.24 -15.49 -6.00
N ALA A 169 5.89 -14.22 -6.03
CA ALA A 169 4.54 -13.74 -6.37
C ALA A 169 4.00 -14.24 -7.74
N TYR A 170 4.86 -14.61 -8.67
CA TYR A 170 4.47 -15.13 -9.99
C TYR A 170 4.65 -16.65 -10.13
N THR A 171 4.78 -17.40 -9.03
CA THR A 171 4.97 -18.88 -9.09
C THR A 171 3.87 -19.57 -9.89
N ASP A 172 2.63 -19.17 -9.69
CA ASP A 172 1.46 -19.79 -10.33
C ASP A 172 0.98 -19.03 -11.59
N ILE A 173 1.72 -18.03 -12.02
CA ILE A 173 1.39 -17.21 -13.18
C ILE A 173 2.42 -17.48 -14.29
N PRO A 174 2.01 -18.08 -15.43
CA PRO A 174 2.90 -18.29 -16.56
C PRO A 174 3.50 -16.99 -17.08
N PRO A 175 4.75 -17.01 -17.60
CA PRO A 175 5.33 -15.86 -18.27
C PRO A 175 4.45 -15.32 -19.39
N GLY A 176 4.25 -14.00 -19.42
CA GLY A 176 3.38 -13.31 -20.38
C GLY A 176 1.90 -13.28 -20.02
N GLN A 177 1.54 -13.78 -18.83
CA GLN A 177 0.17 -13.70 -18.27
C GLN A 177 0.10 -12.85 -17.01
N GLU A 178 1.12 -12.06 -16.76
CA GLU A 178 1.15 -11.09 -15.68
C GLU A 178 0.10 -9.99 -15.92
N ASP A 179 -0.47 -9.45 -14.84
CA ASP A 179 -1.53 -8.42 -14.90
C ASP A 179 -1.05 -7.09 -15.51
N ARG A 180 0.27 -6.89 -15.59
CA ARG A 180 0.90 -5.67 -16.09
C ARG A 180 2.08 -5.98 -17.00
N ASP A 181 2.23 -5.17 -18.02
CA ASP A 181 3.41 -5.18 -18.88
C ASP A 181 4.63 -4.66 -18.13
N GLU A 182 5.74 -5.41 -18.18
CA GLU A 182 6.96 -5.05 -17.45
C GLU A 182 7.61 -3.78 -17.97
N ASP A 183 7.54 -3.48 -19.26
CA ASP A 183 8.10 -2.27 -19.86
C ASP A 183 7.33 -1.04 -19.41
N ASP A 184 6.00 -1.14 -19.29
CA ASP A 184 5.16 -0.06 -18.74
C ASP A 184 5.49 0.19 -17.26
N VAL A 185 5.66 -0.85 -16.45
CA VAL A 185 6.08 -0.72 -15.04
C VAL A 185 7.45 -0.04 -14.96
N ARG A 186 8.42 -0.49 -15.77
CA ARG A 186 9.77 0.11 -15.82
C ARG A 186 9.72 1.60 -16.22
N ALA A 187 8.90 1.96 -17.19
CA ALA A 187 8.73 3.36 -17.62
C ALA A 187 8.23 4.24 -16.46
N HIS A 188 7.28 3.74 -15.66
CA HIS A 188 6.77 4.43 -14.49
C HIS A 188 7.82 4.52 -13.37
N LEU A 189 8.49 3.41 -13.04
CA LEU A 189 9.59 3.36 -12.08
C LEU A 189 10.68 4.39 -12.41
N ASP A 190 11.08 4.44 -13.67
CA ASP A 190 12.09 5.37 -14.18
C ASP A 190 11.62 6.83 -14.08
N ALA A 191 10.40 7.12 -14.55
CA ALA A 191 9.86 8.46 -14.58
C ALA A 191 9.69 9.05 -13.17
N PHE A 192 9.12 8.26 -12.26
CA PHE A 192 8.86 8.67 -10.88
C PHE A 192 10.13 8.62 -10.03
N GLY A 193 10.91 7.52 -10.11
CA GLY A 193 12.12 7.34 -9.33
C GLY A 193 13.18 8.42 -9.58
N ARG A 194 13.36 8.88 -10.82
CA ARG A 194 14.34 9.94 -11.12
C ARG A 194 13.92 11.32 -10.65
N ARG A 195 12.61 11.59 -10.54
CA ARG A 195 12.07 12.92 -10.28
C ARG A 195 11.55 13.11 -8.86
N ALA A 196 11.29 12.05 -8.13
CA ALA A 196 10.91 12.12 -6.72
C ALA A 196 12.06 12.69 -5.88
N ASP A 197 11.75 13.39 -4.81
CA ASP A 197 12.75 13.80 -3.81
C ASP A 197 13.13 12.61 -2.93
N VAL A 198 12.18 11.71 -2.66
CA VAL A 198 12.37 10.50 -1.87
C VAL A 198 11.63 9.32 -2.52
N VAL A 199 12.33 8.20 -2.66
CA VAL A 199 11.79 6.92 -3.09
C VAL A 199 11.91 5.94 -1.93
N LEU A 200 10.77 5.48 -1.42
CA LEU A 200 10.71 4.50 -0.34
C LEU A 200 10.33 3.14 -0.90
N GLY A 201 10.97 2.09 -0.40
CA GLY A 201 10.57 0.72 -0.70
C GLY A 201 9.61 0.19 0.36
N CYS A 202 8.80 -0.80 0.04
CA CYS A 202 8.01 -1.50 1.02
C CYS A 202 7.93 -3.00 0.70
N ALA A 203 7.81 -3.81 1.73
CA ALA A 203 7.65 -5.25 1.62
C ALA A 203 8.66 -5.89 0.65
N ASP A 204 8.22 -6.75 -0.26
CA ASP A 204 9.04 -7.42 -1.27
C ASP A 204 9.52 -6.52 -2.42
N LEU A 205 8.98 -5.31 -2.55
CA LEU A 205 9.24 -4.40 -3.67
C LEU A 205 10.52 -3.57 -3.52
N VAL A 206 11.24 -3.72 -2.41
CA VAL A 206 12.48 -2.98 -2.14
C VAL A 206 13.57 -3.20 -3.18
N LEU A 207 13.62 -4.38 -3.83
CA LEU A 207 14.64 -4.73 -4.83
C LEU A 207 14.23 -4.33 -6.28
N ASP A 208 12.99 -4.00 -6.51
CA ASP A 208 12.49 -3.65 -7.84
C ASP A 208 12.77 -2.18 -8.21
N LEU A 209 12.92 -1.34 -7.21
CA LEU A 209 13.03 0.10 -7.36
C LEU A 209 14.33 0.55 -8.04
N PRO A 210 14.33 1.65 -8.80
CA PRO A 210 15.53 2.19 -9.44
C PRO A 210 16.51 2.81 -8.43
N ARG A 211 16.02 3.21 -7.27
CA ARG A 211 16.78 3.63 -6.09
C ARG A 211 15.95 3.42 -4.83
N LEU A 212 16.60 3.34 -3.68
CA LEU A 212 15.99 3.17 -2.38
C LEU A 212 16.57 4.20 -1.41
N ASP A 213 15.74 5.17 -0.98
CA ASP A 213 16.15 6.20 -0.01
C ASP A 213 15.74 5.82 1.42
N GLY A 214 14.94 4.76 1.59
CA GLY A 214 14.49 4.20 2.86
C GLY A 214 13.40 3.17 2.66
N VAL A 215 12.98 2.52 3.74
CA VAL A 215 11.86 1.55 3.75
C VAL A 215 10.64 2.22 4.36
N PHE A 216 9.51 2.12 3.68
CA PHE A 216 8.22 2.56 4.16
C PHE A 216 7.50 1.41 4.85
N ARG A 217 7.20 1.58 6.11
CA ARG A 217 6.35 0.67 6.87
C ARG A 217 4.91 1.15 6.78
N TYR A 218 3.99 0.23 6.55
CA TYR A 218 2.58 0.59 6.46
C TYR A 218 2.10 1.17 7.79
N PRO A 219 1.69 2.47 7.84
CA PRO A 219 1.09 3.02 9.04
C PRO A 219 -0.26 2.35 9.30
N PHE A 220 -0.57 2.12 10.58
CA PHE A 220 -1.77 1.43 10.98
C PHE A 220 -2.34 2.03 12.27
N GLU A 221 -3.66 2.20 12.32
CA GLU A 221 -4.39 2.71 13.48
C GLU A 221 -4.60 1.57 14.49
N SER A 222 -3.50 1.09 15.07
CA SER A 222 -3.50 -0.06 16.00
C SER A 222 -4.40 0.15 17.22
N GLU A 223 -4.59 1.39 17.65
CA GLU A 223 -5.46 1.75 18.80
C GLU A 223 -6.94 1.40 18.57
N ALA A 224 -7.36 1.33 17.30
CA ALA A 224 -8.70 0.91 16.93
C ALA A 224 -8.88 -0.63 16.94
N TRP A 225 -7.79 -1.38 17.16
CA TRP A 225 -7.75 -2.84 17.12
C TRP A 225 -7.26 -3.38 18.47
N SER A 226 -8.16 -3.93 19.26
CA SER A 226 -7.82 -4.49 20.56
C SER A 226 -7.57 -5.99 20.48
N PRO A 227 -6.56 -6.51 21.19
CA PRO A 227 -6.36 -7.95 21.32
C PRO A 227 -7.65 -8.65 21.76
N GLN A 228 -7.96 -9.74 21.09
CA GLN A 228 -9.13 -10.59 21.39
C GLN A 228 -8.70 -11.77 22.26
N PRO A 229 -9.55 -12.19 23.20
CA PRO A 229 -9.27 -13.38 23.98
C PRO A 229 -9.16 -14.62 23.09
N GLU A 230 -8.42 -15.61 23.57
CA GLU A 230 -8.39 -16.93 22.93
C GLU A 230 -9.79 -17.57 23.04
N ARG A 231 -10.19 -18.27 21.99
CA ARG A 231 -11.44 -19.05 22.02
C ARG A 231 -11.22 -20.35 22.78
N GLU A 232 -12.25 -20.81 23.44
CA GLU A 232 -12.24 -22.08 24.17
C GLU A 232 -12.77 -23.25 23.31
N ASP A 233 -12.68 -23.11 21.99
CA ASP A 233 -13.17 -24.12 21.06
C ASP A 233 -12.12 -25.23 20.82
N ASP A 234 -12.62 -26.46 20.64
CA ASP A 234 -11.76 -27.60 20.31
C ASP A 234 -11.19 -27.54 18.89
N VAL A 235 -11.80 -26.75 18.00
CA VAL A 235 -11.39 -26.61 16.59
C VAL A 235 -10.71 -25.28 16.35
N VAL A 236 -9.48 -25.34 15.82
CA VAL A 236 -8.68 -24.16 15.47
C VAL A 236 -9.15 -23.56 14.15
N THR A 237 -9.64 -22.34 14.19
CA THR A 237 -10.09 -21.60 12.99
C THR A 237 -8.96 -20.78 12.39
N VAL A 238 -8.51 -21.18 11.20
CA VAL A 238 -7.57 -20.44 10.37
C VAL A 238 -8.35 -19.49 9.45
N VAL A 239 -8.05 -18.20 9.48
CA VAL A 239 -8.70 -17.20 8.62
C VAL A 239 -7.71 -16.69 7.57
N HIS A 240 -8.17 -16.64 6.31
CA HIS A 240 -7.41 -16.13 5.16
C HIS A 240 -8.27 -15.15 4.36
N ALA A 241 -7.72 -13.97 4.05
CA ALA A 241 -8.43 -12.90 3.34
C ALA A 241 -7.68 -12.50 2.05
N PRO A 242 -7.79 -13.28 0.96
CA PRO A 242 -7.07 -12.99 -0.26
C PRO A 242 -7.83 -11.99 -1.15
N ASN A 243 -7.16 -10.91 -1.57
CA ASN A 243 -7.65 -10.08 -2.68
C ASN A 243 -7.42 -10.77 -4.03
N HIS A 244 -6.32 -11.50 -4.15
CA HIS A 244 -5.90 -12.23 -5.36
C HIS A 244 -5.34 -13.59 -4.93
N ARG A 245 -6.15 -14.65 -5.11
CA ARG A 245 -5.82 -16.01 -4.63
C ARG A 245 -4.48 -16.53 -5.13
N HIS A 246 -4.17 -16.31 -6.41
CA HIS A 246 -2.96 -16.80 -7.05
C HIS A 246 -1.69 -16.11 -6.51
N TYR A 247 -1.70 -14.80 -6.29
CA TYR A 247 -0.55 -14.09 -5.69
C TYR A 247 -0.32 -14.46 -4.23
N LYS A 248 -1.40 -14.72 -3.50
CA LYS A 248 -1.31 -15.08 -2.08
C LYS A 248 -1.04 -16.57 -1.83
N GLY A 249 -1.15 -17.43 -2.85
CA GLY A 249 -0.95 -18.87 -2.70
C GLY A 249 -2.09 -19.55 -1.92
N THR A 250 -3.32 -19.09 -2.12
CA THR A 250 -4.51 -19.59 -1.38
C THR A 250 -4.72 -21.08 -1.52
N HIS A 251 -4.45 -21.69 -2.70
CA HIS A 251 -4.64 -23.12 -2.89
C HIS A 251 -3.67 -23.95 -2.05
N TYR A 252 -2.42 -23.51 -1.85
CA TYR A 252 -1.48 -24.19 -0.95
C TYR A 252 -1.98 -24.22 0.50
N LEU A 253 -2.64 -23.13 0.93
CA LEU A 253 -3.25 -23.09 2.25
C LEU A 253 -4.44 -24.04 2.35
N VAL A 254 -5.30 -24.09 1.33
CA VAL A 254 -6.44 -25.02 1.28
C VAL A 254 -5.95 -26.46 1.35
N GLU A 255 -4.99 -26.82 0.51
CA GLU A 255 -4.39 -28.16 0.50
C GLU A 255 -3.75 -28.52 1.85
N ALA A 256 -3.03 -27.59 2.48
CA ALA A 256 -2.40 -27.80 3.77
C ALA A 256 -3.44 -28.06 4.88
N VAL A 257 -4.54 -27.28 4.93
CA VAL A 257 -5.61 -27.49 5.91
C VAL A 257 -6.36 -28.78 5.65
N GLU A 258 -6.64 -29.15 4.39
CA GLU A 258 -7.27 -30.41 4.03
C GLU A 258 -6.41 -31.60 4.43
N GLN A 259 -5.10 -31.54 4.24
CA GLN A 259 -4.16 -32.56 4.69
C GLN A 259 -4.25 -32.72 6.23
N LEU A 260 -4.14 -31.65 7.00
CA LEU A 260 -4.21 -31.70 8.46
C LEU A 260 -5.54 -32.28 8.96
N ARG A 261 -6.65 -31.93 8.30
CA ARG A 261 -7.97 -32.53 8.60
C ARG A 261 -8.02 -34.02 8.30
N SER A 262 -7.42 -34.45 7.20
CA SER A 262 -7.33 -35.89 6.86
C SER A 262 -6.49 -36.70 7.85
N GLU A 263 -5.52 -36.06 8.51
CA GLU A 263 -4.74 -36.60 9.60
C GLU A 263 -5.49 -36.60 10.95
N GLY A 264 -6.72 -36.07 11.01
CA GLY A 264 -7.56 -36.02 12.20
C GLY A 264 -7.33 -34.80 13.11
N LEU A 265 -6.59 -33.79 12.65
CA LEU A 265 -6.39 -32.58 13.46
C LEU A 265 -7.65 -31.67 13.43
N PRO A 266 -8.01 -31.07 14.56
CA PRO A 266 -9.20 -30.21 14.68
C PRO A 266 -8.90 -28.81 14.11
N VAL A 267 -8.92 -28.66 12.80
CA VAL A 267 -8.65 -27.39 12.11
C VAL A 267 -9.67 -27.11 11.03
N GLU A 268 -10.07 -25.87 10.87
CA GLU A 268 -10.93 -25.40 9.79
C GLU A 268 -10.37 -24.13 9.15
N LEU A 269 -10.72 -23.92 7.86
CA LEU A 269 -10.33 -22.73 7.09
C LEU A 269 -11.55 -21.88 6.77
N THR A 270 -11.47 -20.59 7.12
CA THR A 270 -12.45 -19.58 6.72
C THR A 270 -11.83 -18.62 5.71
N LEU A 271 -12.39 -18.56 4.50
CA LEU A 271 -11.99 -17.61 3.47
C LEU A 271 -12.86 -16.35 3.53
N VAL A 272 -12.23 -15.18 3.61
CA VAL A 272 -12.89 -13.88 3.63
C VAL A 272 -12.69 -13.19 2.30
N GLU A 273 -13.70 -13.21 1.45
CA GLU A 273 -13.65 -12.66 0.09
C GLU A 273 -14.94 -11.86 -0.21
N GLY A 274 -14.77 -10.70 -0.85
CA GLY A 274 -15.92 -9.87 -1.23
C GLY A 274 -16.77 -9.34 -0.07
N MET A 275 -16.28 -9.44 1.15
CA MET A 275 -16.99 -9.00 2.34
C MET A 275 -16.77 -7.50 2.61
N ARG A 276 -17.75 -6.87 3.24
CA ARG A 276 -17.59 -5.52 3.77
C ARG A 276 -16.57 -5.53 4.91
N THR A 277 -15.82 -4.45 5.06
CA THR A 277 -14.73 -4.32 6.05
C THR A 277 -15.19 -4.63 7.49
N ASP A 278 -16.40 -4.21 7.87
CA ASP A 278 -16.94 -4.45 9.21
C ASP A 278 -17.28 -5.92 9.47
N VAL A 279 -17.72 -6.64 8.44
CA VAL A 279 -17.97 -8.09 8.51
C VAL A 279 -16.67 -8.86 8.53
N ALA A 280 -15.74 -8.51 7.63
CA ALA A 280 -14.43 -9.12 7.56
C ALA A 280 -13.69 -9.02 8.92
N ARG A 281 -13.72 -7.84 9.54
CA ARG A 281 -13.11 -7.61 10.85
C ARG A 281 -13.65 -8.56 11.93
N ARG A 282 -14.96 -8.75 12.03
CA ARG A 282 -15.55 -9.71 13.00
C ARG A 282 -15.06 -11.14 12.76
N THR A 283 -14.84 -11.53 11.51
CA THR A 283 -14.25 -12.83 11.18
C THR A 283 -12.81 -12.93 11.65
N TYR A 284 -12.02 -11.84 11.49
CA TYR A 284 -10.64 -11.79 11.99
C TYR A 284 -10.59 -11.86 13.52
N GLU A 285 -11.48 -11.16 14.20
CA GLU A 285 -11.61 -11.18 15.68
C GLU A 285 -11.92 -12.60 16.21
N ALA A 286 -12.71 -13.36 15.45
CA ALA A 286 -13.07 -14.74 15.78
C ALA A 286 -12.03 -15.79 15.35
N ALA A 287 -10.94 -15.42 14.69
CA ALA A 287 -9.91 -16.35 14.25
C ALA A 287 -9.06 -16.84 15.44
N ASP A 288 -8.48 -18.03 15.32
CA ASP A 288 -7.39 -18.53 16.18
C ASP A 288 -6.02 -18.32 15.54
N VAL A 289 -5.97 -18.37 14.19
CA VAL A 289 -4.75 -18.14 13.39
C VAL A 289 -5.11 -17.29 12.20
N ILE A 290 -4.28 -16.28 11.90
CA ILE A 290 -4.35 -15.50 10.67
C ILE A 290 -3.33 -16.03 9.66
N ALA A 291 -3.77 -16.34 8.45
CA ALA A 291 -2.94 -16.82 7.35
C ALA A 291 -2.90 -15.75 6.24
N ASP A 292 -1.75 -15.03 6.07
CA ASP A 292 -1.72 -13.89 5.15
C ASP A 292 -1.36 -14.32 3.71
N GLN A 293 -0.10 -14.59 3.40
CA GLN A 293 0.33 -14.89 2.02
C GLN A 293 1.60 -15.73 1.99
N PHE A 294 1.71 -16.62 0.96
CA PHE A 294 2.71 -17.68 0.95
C PHE A 294 3.65 -17.61 -0.26
N LEU A 295 3.42 -16.71 -1.19
CA LEU A 295 4.23 -16.53 -2.40
C LEU A 295 4.95 -15.19 -2.47
N VAL A 296 4.38 -14.11 -1.94
CA VAL A 296 4.93 -12.74 -2.06
C VAL A 296 6.27 -12.58 -1.35
N GLY A 297 6.46 -13.28 -0.25
CA GLY A 297 7.72 -13.23 0.50
C GLY A 297 7.84 -12.06 1.50
N ALA A 298 6.73 -11.38 1.78
CA ALA A 298 6.61 -10.33 2.78
C ALA A 298 5.18 -10.27 3.32
N TYR A 299 4.99 -9.76 4.52
CA TYR A 299 3.64 -9.58 5.06
C TYR A 299 3.00 -8.26 4.58
N ALA A 300 1.67 -8.23 4.63
CA ALA A 300 0.87 -7.08 4.24
C ALA A 300 -0.04 -6.61 5.39
N LEU A 301 -0.97 -5.71 5.07
CA LEU A 301 -1.87 -5.09 6.04
C LEU A 301 -2.69 -6.13 6.83
N PHE A 302 -3.10 -7.22 6.19
CA PHE A 302 -3.88 -8.28 6.85
C PHE A 302 -3.10 -8.96 7.99
N ALA A 303 -1.79 -9.17 7.83
CA ALA A 303 -0.95 -9.66 8.92
C ALA A 303 -0.84 -8.64 10.06
N ILE A 304 -0.75 -7.35 9.74
CA ILE A 304 -0.71 -6.27 10.75
C ILE A 304 -2.03 -6.22 11.53
N GLU A 305 -3.16 -6.36 10.85
CA GLU A 305 -4.49 -6.48 11.47
C GLU A 305 -4.56 -7.69 12.42
N GLY A 306 -4.10 -8.86 11.97
CA GLY A 306 -4.06 -10.06 12.77
C GLY A 306 -3.17 -9.93 14.02
N MET A 307 -1.97 -9.39 13.86
CA MET A 307 -1.05 -9.12 14.98
C MET A 307 -1.65 -8.11 15.96
N SER A 308 -2.35 -7.08 15.48
CA SER A 308 -3.03 -6.10 16.35
C SER A 308 -4.16 -6.72 17.18
N LEU A 309 -4.83 -7.72 16.64
CA LEU A 309 -5.87 -8.49 17.35
C LEU A 309 -5.29 -9.52 18.32
N GLY A 310 -3.96 -9.60 18.45
CA GLY A 310 -3.30 -10.60 19.31
C GLY A 310 -3.39 -12.01 18.75
N LYS A 311 -3.57 -12.17 17.44
CA LYS A 311 -3.63 -13.48 16.79
C LYS A 311 -2.25 -13.89 16.28
N PRO A 312 -1.84 -15.15 16.41
CA PRO A 312 -0.67 -15.67 15.71
C PRO A 312 -0.87 -15.59 14.21
N VAL A 313 0.17 -15.17 13.50
CA VAL A 313 0.13 -15.00 12.05
C VAL A 313 1.09 -15.98 11.39
N VAL A 314 0.65 -16.65 10.31
CA VAL A 314 1.49 -17.39 9.40
C VAL A 314 1.56 -16.68 8.05
N CYS A 315 2.77 -16.45 7.55
CA CYS A 315 3.03 -15.74 6.31
C CYS A 315 4.44 -16.07 5.82
N PHE A 316 4.69 -16.13 4.53
CA PHE A 316 6.04 -16.33 4.02
C PHE A 316 6.84 -15.01 4.09
N LEU A 317 7.95 -15.03 4.82
CA LEU A 317 8.95 -13.98 4.85
C LEU A 317 10.21 -14.48 4.14
N ASN A 318 10.52 -13.95 2.97
CA ASN A 318 11.68 -14.37 2.21
C ASN A 318 12.94 -13.68 2.74
N ASP A 319 13.92 -14.45 3.17
CA ASP A 319 15.16 -13.97 3.79
C ASP A 319 15.99 -13.05 2.87
N VAL A 320 15.76 -13.08 1.55
CA VAL A 320 16.38 -12.15 0.60
C VAL A 320 16.06 -10.68 0.95
N PHE A 321 14.90 -10.40 1.52
CA PHE A 321 14.49 -9.05 1.90
C PHE A 321 14.91 -8.67 3.33
N ARG A 322 15.25 -9.64 4.18
CA ARG A 322 15.57 -9.41 5.61
C ARG A 322 16.64 -8.32 5.84
N PRO A 323 17.74 -8.22 5.06
CA PRO A 323 18.74 -7.17 5.28
C PRO A 323 18.19 -5.74 5.13
N LEU A 324 17.06 -5.57 4.45
CA LEU A 324 16.39 -4.28 4.24
C LEU A 324 15.22 -4.06 5.22
N HIS A 325 14.88 -5.09 6.00
CA HIS A 325 13.79 -5.11 6.97
C HIS A 325 14.28 -5.51 8.36
N PRO A 326 15.05 -4.67 9.07
CA PRO A 326 15.58 -5.02 10.39
C PRO A 326 14.49 -5.30 11.43
N GLU A 327 13.28 -4.78 11.24
CA GLU A 327 12.11 -5.08 12.08
C GLU A 327 11.70 -6.55 12.03
N TRP A 328 12.07 -7.30 10.98
CA TRP A 328 11.71 -8.71 10.86
C TRP A 328 12.41 -9.62 11.86
N ASP A 329 13.52 -9.16 12.48
CA ASP A 329 14.20 -9.92 13.52
C ASP A 329 13.37 -10.06 14.81
N GLU A 330 12.45 -9.13 15.04
CA GLU A 330 11.53 -9.14 16.18
C GLU A 330 10.12 -9.62 15.80
N CYS A 331 9.85 -9.84 14.50
CA CYS A 331 8.52 -10.12 13.98
C CYS A 331 7.98 -11.46 14.52
N PRO A 332 6.79 -11.49 15.16
CA PRO A 332 6.22 -12.72 15.72
C PRO A 332 5.49 -13.57 14.67
N ILE A 333 5.72 -13.33 13.38
CA ILE A 333 5.12 -14.12 12.30
C ILE A 333 5.84 -15.48 12.20
N VAL A 334 5.07 -16.55 12.10
CA VAL A 334 5.57 -17.87 11.72
C VAL A 334 5.81 -17.84 10.20
N SER A 335 7.07 -17.74 9.79
CA SER A 335 7.41 -17.74 8.37
C SER A 335 7.28 -19.14 7.79
N ALA A 336 6.48 -19.27 6.72
CA ALA A 336 6.32 -20.52 5.99
C ALA A 336 6.01 -20.26 4.51
N ASN A 337 6.85 -20.79 3.63
CA ASN A 337 6.53 -20.93 2.21
C ASN A 337 5.63 -22.19 1.98
N PRO A 338 5.14 -22.47 0.77
CA PRO A 338 4.28 -23.62 0.52
C PRO A 338 4.85 -24.97 0.98
N ASP A 339 6.16 -25.21 0.85
CA ASP A 339 6.80 -26.47 1.31
C ASP A 339 6.78 -26.63 2.84
N GLN A 340 6.68 -25.55 3.58
CA GLN A 340 6.75 -25.51 5.06
C GLN A 340 5.38 -25.32 5.71
N LEU A 341 4.34 -25.03 4.92
CA LEU A 341 3.05 -24.54 5.42
C LEU A 341 2.31 -25.57 6.27
N VAL A 342 2.32 -26.84 5.85
CA VAL A 342 1.69 -27.94 6.63
C VAL A 342 2.27 -28.04 8.02
N ASP A 343 3.60 -28.04 8.14
CA ASP A 343 4.27 -28.18 9.45
C ASP A 343 4.10 -26.94 10.33
N ALA A 344 4.12 -25.75 9.71
CA ALA A 344 3.85 -24.49 10.42
C ALA A 344 2.43 -24.48 11.01
N LEU A 345 1.43 -24.83 10.21
CA LEU A 345 0.05 -24.92 10.68
C LEU A 345 -0.14 -26.02 11.71
N ARG A 346 0.45 -27.21 11.52
CA ARG A 346 0.39 -28.31 12.49
C ARG A 346 0.87 -27.86 13.87
N ARG A 347 1.99 -27.15 13.93
CA ARG A 347 2.50 -26.58 15.20
C ARG A 347 1.51 -25.62 15.84
N LEU A 348 0.94 -24.72 15.06
CA LEU A 348 -0.06 -23.75 15.56
C LEU A 348 -1.36 -24.43 16.01
N VAL A 349 -1.77 -25.52 15.36
CA VAL A 349 -2.97 -26.28 15.75
C VAL A 349 -2.76 -27.03 17.06
N LEU A 350 -1.60 -27.72 17.20
CA LEU A 350 -1.31 -28.60 18.33
C LEU A 350 -0.79 -27.87 19.57
N ASP A 351 -0.29 -26.64 19.44
CA ASP A 351 0.36 -25.92 20.55
C ASP A 351 -0.37 -24.60 20.88
N PRO A 352 -1.36 -24.64 21.77
CA PRO A 352 -2.05 -23.44 22.24
C PRO A 352 -1.12 -22.47 23.00
N ALA A 353 -0.06 -22.96 23.66
CA ALA A 353 0.89 -22.10 24.34
C ALA A 353 1.69 -21.25 23.33
N LEU A 354 2.11 -21.84 22.23
CA LEU A 354 2.75 -21.13 21.12
C LEU A 354 1.80 -20.07 20.52
N ARG A 355 0.52 -20.40 20.31
CA ARG A 355 -0.46 -19.41 19.80
C ARG A 355 -0.57 -18.21 20.75
N ARG A 356 -0.65 -18.45 22.08
CA ARG A 356 -0.69 -17.38 23.07
C ARG A 356 0.58 -16.53 23.09
N GLU A 357 1.74 -17.17 23.05
CA GLU A 357 3.04 -16.47 23.02
C GLU A 357 3.14 -15.54 21.82
N LEU A 358 2.90 -16.06 20.62
CA LEU A 358 2.98 -15.28 19.38
C LEU A 358 1.93 -14.18 19.33
N GLY A 359 0.70 -14.49 19.75
CA GLY A 359 -0.40 -13.53 19.84
C GLY A 359 -0.08 -12.38 20.79
N ALA A 360 0.50 -12.64 21.94
CA ALA A 360 0.88 -11.62 22.91
C ALA A 360 1.96 -10.65 22.38
N ARG A 361 2.86 -11.11 21.50
CA ARG A 361 3.93 -10.29 20.92
C ARG A 361 3.44 -9.41 19.77
N GLY A 362 2.35 -9.80 19.09
CA GLY A 362 1.82 -9.13 17.91
C GLY A 362 1.50 -7.65 18.12
N PRO A 363 0.67 -7.27 19.12
CA PRO A 363 0.29 -5.88 19.35
C PRO A 363 1.47 -4.95 19.66
N GLU A 364 2.47 -5.46 20.40
CA GLU A 364 3.69 -4.71 20.73
C GLU A 364 4.53 -4.45 19.49
N TYR A 365 4.69 -5.47 18.62
CA TYR A 365 5.38 -5.34 17.35
C TYR A 365 4.71 -4.28 16.45
N VAL A 366 3.37 -4.35 16.30
CA VAL A 366 2.62 -3.37 15.51
C VAL A 366 2.74 -1.96 16.09
N ARG A 367 2.61 -1.83 17.40
CA ARG A 367 2.76 -0.53 18.07
C ARG A 367 4.14 0.08 17.82
N ARG A 368 5.19 -0.73 17.85
CA ARG A 368 6.57 -0.28 17.67
C ARG A 368 6.87 0.14 16.22
N TRP A 369 6.42 -0.63 15.24
CA TRP A 369 6.85 -0.51 13.85
C TRP A 369 5.80 0.04 12.89
N HIS A 370 4.51 -0.10 13.22
CA HIS A 370 3.41 0.23 12.32
C HIS A 370 2.43 1.26 12.90
N SER A 371 2.58 1.68 14.15
CA SER A 371 1.68 2.70 14.71
C SER A 371 1.75 3.99 13.89
N LEU A 372 0.65 4.75 13.93
CA LEU A 372 0.60 6.08 13.30
C LEU A 372 1.71 7.01 13.83
N ASP A 373 2.09 6.85 15.12
CA ASP A 373 3.15 7.63 15.73
C ASP A 373 4.53 7.22 15.24
N SER A 374 4.82 5.92 15.15
CA SER A 374 6.11 5.41 14.70
C SER A 374 6.39 5.81 13.24
N VAL A 375 5.44 5.48 12.34
CA VAL A 375 5.59 5.82 10.91
C VAL A 375 5.50 7.33 10.67
N GLY A 376 4.65 8.03 11.42
CA GLY A 376 4.55 9.49 11.37
C GLY A 376 5.86 10.18 11.75
N ALA A 377 6.63 9.65 12.71
CA ALA A 377 7.94 10.17 13.06
C ALA A 377 8.95 10.01 11.91
N GLU A 378 8.95 8.87 11.24
CA GLU A 378 9.78 8.64 10.05
C GLU A 378 9.43 9.62 8.92
N MET A 379 8.13 9.82 8.67
CA MET A 379 7.65 10.75 7.66
C MET A 379 7.94 12.22 8.02
N ASP A 380 7.83 12.61 9.29
CA ASP A 380 8.21 13.96 9.77
C ASP A 380 9.68 14.25 9.45
N ALA A 381 10.58 13.29 9.68
CA ALA A 381 12.00 13.43 9.34
C ALA A 381 12.22 13.62 7.83
N ILE A 382 11.47 12.89 6.99
CA ILE A 382 11.50 13.03 5.54
C ILE A 382 11.00 14.42 5.12
N TYR A 383 9.86 14.87 5.66
CA TYR A 383 9.29 16.17 5.29
C TYR A 383 10.19 17.33 5.67
N ARG A 384 10.84 17.29 6.83
CA ARG A 384 11.83 18.31 7.24
C ARG A 384 13.01 18.39 6.29
N ARG A 385 13.43 17.24 5.70
CA ARG A 385 14.54 17.19 4.74
C ARG A 385 14.15 17.78 3.38
N ILE A 386 12.95 17.48 2.87
CA ILE A 386 12.52 17.90 1.52
C ILE A 386 11.81 19.26 1.51
N TRP A 387 11.39 19.73 2.68
CA TRP A 387 10.72 21.01 2.87
C TRP A 387 11.39 21.81 4.01
N PRO A 388 12.67 22.19 3.83
CA PRO A 388 13.42 22.95 4.83
C PRO A 388 12.92 24.38 4.98
#